data_9b384a34244f8c0738477fc4d43c0ccb
#
_entry.id   9b384a34244f8c0738477fc4d43c0ccb
#
_cell.length_a   1.000
_cell.length_b   1.000
_cell.length_c   1.000
_cell.angle_alpha   90.00
_cell.angle_beta   90.00
_cell.angle_gamma   90.00
#
_symmetry.space_group_name_H-M   'P 1'
#
loop_
_entity.id
_entity.type
_entity.pdbx_description
1 polymer ?
#
loop_
_entity_poly.entity_id
_entity_poly.type
_entity_poly.pdbx_seq_one_letter_code
_entity_poly.pdbx_strand_id
1 'polypeptide(L)'
;MSGSVLALLFVVALVSVPAAQLVSDRNQRDALQHYRAGEDAMHGERLDVAEREFRESVKLDPLLHLAHYGLGQVFMRTKRYPLAVLSYLDARTAFRTGAAQALQDETAYQRQLDDQIRALEDAKRSFEGNGPRAKVPDVNSTLLRIDTQINQLRNQRRRNPDKPTEVPGWISLALGSAYFRTDAMADAEREYREASKVEPKLGEAHNNLAVVLMLTGRFEEAEREMKAAEKAGFRVNPQFKDDLKQRAKNARP
;
A
#
# COMPACT_ATOMS: atom_id res chain seq x y z
N MET A 1 -46.46 -46.70 -10.39
CA MET A 1 -46.27 -45.66 -9.36
C MET A 1 -44.80 -45.23 -9.38
N SER A 2 -44.54 -44.18 -10.10
CA SER A 2 -43.19 -43.67 -10.39
C SER A 2 -42.75 -42.75 -9.27
N GLY A 3 -41.71 -43.17 -8.52
CA GLY A 3 -41.07 -42.35 -7.52
C GLY A 3 -39.93 -41.51 -8.18
N SER A 4 -40.16 -40.23 -8.34
CA SER A 4 -39.12 -39.28 -8.81
C SER A 4 -38.07 -39.09 -7.72
N VAL A 5 -36.87 -39.62 -7.96
CA VAL A 5 -35.71 -39.32 -7.16
C VAL A 5 -35.25 -37.90 -7.56
N LEU A 6 -35.46 -36.93 -6.68
CA LEU A 6 -34.92 -35.58 -6.81
C LEU A 6 -33.41 -35.65 -6.53
N ALA A 7 -32.61 -35.75 -7.59
CA ALA A 7 -31.20 -35.61 -7.51
C ALA A 7 -30.90 -34.12 -7.23
N LEU A 8 -30.49 -33.80 -6.00
CA LEU A 8 -29.87 -32.51 -5.67
C LEU A 8 -28.54 -32.43 -6.37
N LEU A 9 -28.51 -31.84 -7.55
CA LEU A 9 -27.29 -31.41 -8.23
C LEU A 9 -26.64 -30.31 -7.39
N PHE A 10 -25.55 -30.66 -6.69
CA PHE A 10 -24.62 -29.69 -6.17
C PHE A 10 -23.97 -28.96 -7.37
N VAL A 11 -24.50 -27.79 -7.70
CA VAL A 11 -23.83 -26.87 -8.59
C VAL A 11 -22.64 -26.31 -7.79
N VAL A 12 -21.47 -26.92 -7.94
CA VAL A 12 -20.21 -26.25 -7.65
C VAL A 12 -20.17 -25.12 -8.68
N ALA A 13 -20.57 -23.93 -8.26
CA ALA A 13 -20.33 -22.73 -9.04
C ALA A 13 -18.80 -22.59 -9.17
N LEU A 14 -18.27 -23.09 -10.28
CA LEU A 14 -16.97 -22.66 -10.79
C LEU A 14 -17.12 -21.14 -10.95
N VAL A 15 -16.57 -20.39 -10.02
CA VAL A 15 -16.42 -18.94 -10.16
C VAL A 15 -15.55 -18.75 -11.40
N SER A 16 -16.19 -18.58 -12.54
CA SER A 16 -15.53 -18.18 -13.78
C SER A 16 -15.00 -16.76 -13.53
N VAL A 17 -13.69 -16.64 -13.29
CA VAL A 17 -13.00 -15.35 -13.27
C VAL A 17 -13.29 -14.67 -14.60
N PRO A 18 -13.92 -13.50 -14.64
CA PRO A 18 -14.27 -12.86 -15.90
C PRO A 18 -13.01 -12.59 -16.73
N ALA A 19 -13.10 -12.70 -18.04
CA ALA A 19 -11.96 -12.54 -18.96
C ALA A 19 -11.23 -11.18 -18.77
N ALA A 20 -11.96 -10.15 -18.34
CA ALA A 20 -11.41 -8.84 -17.98
C ALA A 20 -10.44 -8.91 -16.78
N GLN A 21 -10.69 -9.81 -15.81
CA GLN A 21 -9.83 -9.98 -14.63
C GLN A 21 -8.54 -10.75 -14.98
N LEU A 22 -8.61 -11.70 -15.91
CA LEU A 22 -7.42 -12.40 -16.44
C LEU A 22 -6.50 -11.47 -17.25
N VAL A 23 -7.06 -10.54 -18.02
CA VAL A 23 -6.29 -9.49 -18.72
C VAL A 23 -5.63 -8.54 -17.74
N SER A 24 -6.35 -8.16 -16.67
CA SER A 24 -5.82 -7.33 -15.57
C SER A 24 -4.65 -8.01 -14.86
N ASP A 25 -4.79 -9.29 -14.48
CA ASP A 25 -3.73 -10.06 -13.79
C ASP A 25 -2.47 -10.23 -14.65
N ARG A 26 -2.62 -10.35 -15.97
CA ARG A 26 -1.50 -10.41 -16.91
C ARG A 26 -0.79 -9.06 -16.94
N ASN A 27 -1.52 -7.97 -17.13
CA ASN A 27 -0.94 -6.63 -17.17
C ASN A 27 -0.20 -6.29 -15.86
N GLN A 28 -0.76 -6.67 -14.71
CA GLN A 28 -0.09 -6.48 -13.42
C GLN A 28 1.24 -7.25 -13.33
N ARG A 29 1.27 -8.51 -13.79
CA ARG A 29 2.51 -9.30 -13.81
C ARG A 29 3.55 -8.70 -14.77
N ASP A 30 3.13 -8.30 -15.96
CA ASP A 30 4.01 -7.70 -16.96
C ASP A 30 4.51 -6.33 -16.44
N ALA A 31 3.67 -5.53 -15.78
CA ALA A 31 4.06 -4.28 -15.12
C ALA A 31 5.13 -4.50 -14.04
N LEU A 32 4.95 -5.52 -13.19
CA LEU A 32 5.95 -5.88 -12.17
C LEU A 32 7.27 -6.35 -12.80
N GLN A 33 7.24 -7.02 -13.94
CA GLN A 33 8.45 -7.41 -14.65
C GLN A 33 9.21 -6.19 -15.18
N HIS A 34 8.52 -5.23 -15.80
CA HIS A 34 9.11 -3.97 -16.22
C HIS A 34 9.62 -3.13 -15.04
N TYR A 35 8.88 -3.09 -13.93
CA TYR A 35 9.36 -2.44 -12.71
C TYR A 35 10.71 -3.02 -12.24
N ARG A 36 10.83 -4.34 -12.15
CA ARG A 36 12.09 -5.02 -11.76
C ARG A 36 13.23 -4.73 -12.74
N ALA A 37 12.94 -4.73 -14.03
CA ALA A 37 13.93 -4.38 -15.07
C ALA A 37 14.41 -2.91 -14.91
N GLY A 38 13.50 -2.01 -14.52
CA GLY A 38 13.80 -0.63 -14.17
C GLY A 38 14.72 -0.51 -12.94
N GLU A 39 14.43 -1.26 -11.87
CA GLU A 39 15.29 -1.34 -10.68
C GLU A 39 16.70 -1.85 -11.02
N ASP A 40 16.80 -2.93 -11.80
CA ASP A 40 18.08 -3.48 -12.25
C ASP A 40 18.88 -2.47 -13.09
N ALA A 41 18.18 -1.71 -13.94
CA ALA A 41 18.79 -0.65 -14.73
C ALA A 41 19.26 0.52 -13.83
N MET A 42 18.50 0.88 -12.79
CA MET A 42 18.89 1.88 -11.78
C MET A 42 20.15 1.46 -11.02
N HIS A 43 20.25 0.21 -10.61
CA HIS A 43 21.46 -0.33 -9.97
C HIS A 43 22.66 -0.34 -10.90
N GLY A 44 22.44 -0.58 -12.19
CA GLY A 44 23.48 -0.53 -13.23
C GLY A 44 23.76 0.87 -13.77
N GLU A 45 23.21 1.94 -13.15
CA GLU A 45 23.35 3.35 -13.57
C GLU A 45 22.88 3.65 -15.00
N ARG A 46 22.09 2.76 -15.61
CA ARG A 46 21.50 2.92 -16.95
C ARG A 46 20.17 3.65 -16.85
N LEU A 47 20.23 4.95 -16.54
CA LEU A 47 19.07 5.76 -16.19
C LEU A 47 18.05 5.93 -17.33
N ASP A 48 18.51 5.91 -18.59
CA ASP A 48 17.67 5.93 -19.78
C ASP A 48 16.86 4.64 -19.96
N VAL A 49 17.47 3.50 -19.67
CA VAL A 49 16.80 2.20 -19.67
C VAL A 49 15.80 2.15 -18.50
N ALA A 50 16.20 2.57 -17.30
CA ALA A 50 15.35 2.59 -16.14
C ALA A 50 14.09 3.44 -16.39
N GLU A 51 14.24 4.63 -16.98
CA GLU A 51 13.10 5.49 -17.33
C GLU A 51 12.12 4.79 -18.28
N ARG A 52 12.63 4.15 -19.32
CA ARG A 52 11.81 3.43 -20.29
C ARG A 52 11.04 2.27 -19.62
N GLU A 53 11.73 1.45 -18.83
CA GLU A 53 11.13 0.30 -18.16
C GLU A 53 10.06 0.72 -17.15
N PHE A 54 10.33 1.74 -16.32
CA PHE A 54 9.31 2.28 -15.41
C PHE A 54 8.11 2.88 -16.13
N ARG A 55 8.31 3.53 -17.29
CA ARG A 55 7.19 4.05 -18.11
C ARG A 55 6.32 2.93 -18.67
N GLU A 56 6.91 1.83 -19.15
CA GLU A 56 6.13 0.67 -19.62
C GLU A 56 5.41 0.02 -18.44
N SER A 57 6.02 -0.06 -17.28
CA SER A 57 5.37 -0.53 -16.05
C SER A 57 4.13 0.30 -15.70
N VAL A 58 4.25 1.63 -15.67
CA VAL A 58 3.13 2.55 -15.39
C VAL A 58 2.01 2.45 -16.44
N LYS A 59 2.37 2.25 -17.71
CA LYS A 59 1.39 2.08 -18.80
C LYS A 59 0.57 0.79 -18.64
N LEU A 60 1.19 -0.30 -18.18
CA LEU A 60 0.54 -1.58 -17.96
C LEU A 60 -0.28 -1.60 -16.67
N ASP A 61 0.21 -0.98 -15.61
CA ASP A 61 -0.48 -0.82 -14.34
C ASP A 61 -0.30 0.59 -13.77
N PRO A 62 -1.24 1.51 -14.05
CA PRO A 62 -1.20 2.88 -13.54
C PRO A 62 -1.29 2.98 -11.99
N LEU A 63 -1.72 1.93 -11.31
CA LEU A 63 -1.81 1.88 -9.84
C LEU A 63 -0.55 1.29 -9.18
N LEU A 64 0.43 0.84 -9.94
CA LEU A 64 1.71 0.39 -9.39
C LEU A 64 2.54 1.59 -8.93
N HIS A 65 2.27 2.05 -7.70
CA HIS A 65 2.92 3.21 -7.10
C HIS A 65 4.45 3.13 -7.07
N LEU A 66 5.02 1.92 -7.00
CA LEU A 66 6.47 1.70 -7.04
C LEU A 66 7.09 2.12 -8.39
N ALA A 67 6.39 1.91 -9.51
CA ALA A 67 6.88 2.32 -10.82
C ALA A 67 6.90 3.86 -10.98
N HIS A 68 5.86 4.55 -10.49
CA HIS A 68 5.86 6.00 -10.41
C HIS A 68 6.97 6.54 -9.51
N TYR A 69 7.19 5.88 -8.37
CA TYR A 69 8.30 6.23 -7.47
C TYR A 69 9.66 6.06 -8.15
N GLY A 70 9.88 4.93 -8.86
CA GLY A 70 11.09 4.69 -9.65
C GLY A 70 11.34 5.78 -10.71
N LEU A 71 10.30 6.22 -11.41
CA LEU A 71 10.40 7.38 -12.31
C LEU A 71 10.85 8.65 -11.57
N GLY A 72 10.29 8.92 -10.41
CA GLY A 72 10.69 10.04 -9.56
C GLY A 72 12.18 9.97 -9.21
N GLN A 73 12.69 8.80 -8.84
CA GLN A 73 14.10 8.58 -8.54
C GLN A 73 15.00 8.82 -9.78
N VAL A 74 14.61 8.33 -10.96
CA VAL A 74 15.33 8.60 -12.22
C VAL A 74 15.40 10.10 -12.48
N PHE A 75 14.27 10.82 -12.30
CA PHE A 75 14.22 12.26 -12.52
C PHE A 75 15.03 13.05 -11.50
N MET A 76 15.11 12.59 -10.24
CA MET A 76 16.02 13.16 -9.24
C MET A 76 17.48 12.99 -9.65
N ARG A 77 17.89 11.80 -10.07
CA ARG A 77 19.28 11.50 -10.51
C ARG A 77 19.66 12.26 -11.77
N THR A 78 18.71 12.46 -12.69
CA THR A 78 18.92 13.23 -13.92
C THR A 78 18.65 14.75 -13.75
N LYS A 79 18.45 15.22 -12.51
CA LYS A 79 18.20 16.63 -12.15
C LYS A 79 16.95 17.24 -12.81
N ARG A 80 16.01 16.42 -13.25
CA ARG A 80 14.70 16.84 -13.80
C ARG A 80 13.69 16.96 -12.67
N TYR A 81 13.97 17.82 -11.69
CA TYR A 81 13.25 17.91 -10.43
C TYR A 81 11.73 18.15 -10.54
N PRO A 82 11.23 19.02 -11.47
CA PRO A 82 9.79 19.17 -11.65
C PRO A 82 9.09 17.87 -12.07
N LEU A 83 9.75 17.04 -12.90
CA LEU A 83 9.22 15.75 -13.29
C LEU A 83 9.27 14.74 -12.12
N ALA A 84 10.29 14.86 -11.26
CA ALA A 84 10.35 14.04 -10.03
C ALA A 84 9.18 14.37 -9.10
N VAL A 85 8.85 15.65 -8.90
CA VAL A 85 7.67 16.06 -8.11
C VAL A 85 6.40 15.43 -8.66
N LEU A 86 6.16 15.53 -9.98
CA LEU A 86 4.97 14.92 -10.61
C LEU A 86 4.92 13.41 -10.39
N SER A 87 6.03 12.72 -10.65
CA SER A 87 6.09 11.26 -10.49
C SER A 87 5.86 10.80 -9.04
N TYR A 88 6.37 11.52 -8.04
CA TYR A 88 6.09 11.20 -6.65
C TYR A 88 4.65 11.53 -6.23
N LEU A 89 4.04 12.57 -6.79
CA LEU A 89 2.61 12.84 -6.63
C LEU A 89 1.76 11.72 -7.22
N ASP A 90 2.13 11.24 -8.41
CA ASP A 90 1.47 10.10 -9.04
C ASP A 90 1.65 8.82 -8.21
N ALA A 91 2.85 8.56 -7.66
CA ALA A 91 3.09 7.45 -6.75
C ALA A 91 2.17 7.50 -5.52
N ARG A 92 2.03 8.68 -4.90
CA ARG A 92 1.13 8.89 -3.76
C ARG A 92 -0.33 8.65 -4.13
N THR A 93 -0.75 9.16 -5.28
CA THR A 93 -2.11 8.99 -5.78
C THR A 93 -2.41 7.53 -6.11
N ALA A 94 -1.51 6.85 -6.81
CA ALA A 94 -1.62 5.43 -7.15
C ALA A 94 -1.72 4.57 -5.88
N PHE A 95 -0.88 4.86 -4.86
CA PHE A 95 -0.96 4.17 -3.57
C PHE A 95 -2.32 4.34 -2.91
N ARG A 96 -2.82 5.58 -2.78
CA ARG A 96 -4.12 5.87 -2.16
C ARG A 96 -5.27 5.20 -2.89
N THR A 97 -5.27 5.27 -4.22
CA THR A 97 -6.31 4.64 -5.06
C THR A 97 -6.28 3.13 -4.92
N GLY A 98 -5.10 2.51 -5.00
CA GLY A 98 -4.93 1.07 -4.83
C GLY A 98 -5.33 0.60 -3.43
N ALA A 99 -4.98 1.35 -2.38
CA ALA A 99 -5.39 1.04 -1.01
C ALA A 99 -6.92 1.13 -0.82
N ALA A 100 -7.55 2.18 -1.38
CA ALA A 100 -9.00 2.34 -1.33
C ALA A 100 -9.73 1.20 -2.08
N GLN A 101 -9.25 0.83 -3.26
CA GLN A 101 -9.79 -0.28 -4.03
C GLN A 101 -9.64 -1.61 -3.27
N ALA A 102 -8.46 -1.88 -2.73
CA ALA A 102 -8.22 -3.09 -1.94
C ALA A 102 -9.12 -3.18 -0.70
N LEU A 103 -9.47 -2.05 -0.07
CA LEU A 103 -10.41 -1.99 1.05
C LEU A 103 -11.85 -2.29 0.59
N GLN A 104 -12.26 -1.79 -0.58
CA GLN A 104 -13.58 -2.09 -1.16
C GLN A 104 -13.70 -3.58 -1.51
N ASP A 105 -12.68 -4.16 -2.15
CA ASP A 105 -12.62 -5.57 -2.52
C ASP A 105 -12.67 -6.45 -1.26
N GLU A 106 -11.94 -6.09 -0.22
CA GLU A 106 -11.96 -6.78 1.07
C GLU A 106 -13.34 -6.73 1.72
N THR A 107 -13.99 -5.57 1.71
CA THR A 107 -15.35 -5.41 2.27
C THR A 107 -16.35 -6.26 1.50
N ALA A 108 -16.26 -6.32 0.18
CA ALA A 108 -17.10 -7.16 -0.67
C ALA A 108 -16.87 -8.66 -0.38
N TYR A 109 -15.60 -9.06 -0.27
CA TYR A 109 -15.22 -10.42 0.09
C TYR A 109 -15.74 -10.83 1.47
N GLN A 110 -15.61 -9.97 2.48
CA GLN A 110 -16.13 -10.24 3.83
C GLN A 110 -17.67 -10.39 3.83
N ARG A 111 -18.38 -9.57 3.07
CA ARG A 111 -19.84 -9.72 2.90
C ARG A 111 -20.19 -11.06 2.26
N GLN A 112 -19.47 -11.46 1.23
CA GLN A 112 -19.67 -12.76 0.57
C GLN A 112 -19.46 -13.93 1.54
N LEU A 113 -18.41 -13.87 2.39
CA LEU A 113 -18.19 -14.88 3.43
C LEU A 113 -19.33 -14.92 4.44
N ASP A 114 -19.81 -13.75 4.89
CA ASP A 114 -20.93 -13.66 5.83
C ASP A 114 -22.23 -14.24 5.23
N ASP A 115 -22.50 -14.00 3.94
CA ASP A 115 -23.67 -14.55 3.26
C ASP A 115 -23.57 -16.08 3.11
N GLN A 116 -22.37 -16.61 2.81
CA GLN A 116 -22.14 -18.05 2.75
C GLN A 116 -22.30 -18.71 4.13
N ILE A 117 -21.78 -18.09 5.19
CA ILE A 117 -21.93 -18.60 6.56
C ILE A 117 -23.42 -18.64 6.93
N ARG A 118 -24.16 -17.57 6.67
CA ARG A 118 -25.63 -17.52 6.94
C ARG A 118 -26.36 -18.61 6.19
N ALA A 119 -26.09 -18.80 4.91
CA ALA A 119 -26.74 -19.86 4.11
C ALA A 119 -26.49 -21.27 4.69
N LEU A 120 -25.25 -21.53 5.18
CA LEU A 120 -24.92 -22.81 5.83
C LEU A 120 -25.60 -22.95 7.20
N GLU A 121 -25.69 -21.88 7.98
CA GLU A 121 -26.40 -21.87 9.26
C GLU A 121 -27.91 -22.09 9.08
N ASP A 122 -28.53 -21.52 8.03
CA ASP A 122 -29.92 -21.74 7.67
C ASP A 122 -30.13 -23.19 7.23
N ALA A 123 -29.27 -23.74 6.40
CA ALA A 123 -29.28 -25.15 6.03
C ALA A 123 -29.18 -26.06 7.27
N LYS A 124 -28.23 -25.76 8.18
CA LYS A 124 -28.06 -26.48 9.43
C LYS A 124 -29.36 -26.49 10.25
N ARG A 125 -29.99 -25.31 10.46
CA ARG A 125 -31.28 -25.17 11.18
C ARG A 125 -32.37 -25.99 10.53
N SER A 126 -32.42 -26.02 9.20
CA SER A 126 -33.39 -26.83 8.45
C SER A 126 -33.23 -28.34 8.71
N PHE A 127 -32.00 -28.82 8.87
CA PHE A 127 -31.73 -30.24 9.23
C PHE A 127 -31.96 -30.55 10.71
N GLU A 128 -31.79 -29.58 11.61
CA GLU A 128 -32.02 -29.74 13.07
C GLU A 128 -33.52 -29.63 13.43
N GLY A 129 -34.29 -28.87 12.63
CA GLY A 129 -35.74 -28.72 12.82
C GLY A 129 -36.53 -30.00 12.55
N ASN A 130 -37.80 -30.06 13.04
CA ASN A 130 -38.70 -31.24 12.96
C ASN A 130 -39.17 -31.57 11.53
N GLY A 131 -38.36 -31.33 10.49
CA GLY A 131 -38.56 -31.84 9.15
C GLY A 131 -38.42 -33.36 9.09
N PRO A 132 -38.82 -34.03 8.00
CA PRO A 132 -38.84 -35.49 7.87
C PRO A 132 -37.37 -36.04 7.97
N ARG A 133 -36.88 -36.22 9.18
CA ARG A 133 -35.63 -36.89 9.52
C ARG A 133 -35.47 -38.29 8.93
N ALA A 134 -36.58 -38.84 8.46
CA ALA A 134 -36.68 -40.26 8.09
C ALA A 134 -36.09 -40.62 6.72
N LYS A 135 -35.56 -39.68 5.92
CA LYS A 135 -35.14 -39.99 4.55
C LYS A 135 -33.75 -39.55 4.13
N VAL A 136 -32.94 -38.92 5.00
CA VAL A 136 -31.56 -38.58 4.69
C VAL A 136 -30.67 -39.59 5.39
N PRO A 137 -30.00 -40.53 4.69
CA PRO A 137 -29.01 -41.37 5.30
C PRO A 137 -27.91 -40.46 5.84
N ASP A 138 -27.63 -40.61 7.14
CA ASP A 138 -26.50 -39.97 7.81
C ASP A 138 -26.60 -38.43 7.98
N VAL A 139 -27.70 -37.99 8.63
CA VAL A 139 -27.87 -36.58 9.04
C VAL A 139 -26.69 -36.05 9.87
N ASN A 140 -26.12 -36.90 10.74
CA ASN A 140 -25.04 -36.48 11.62
C ASN A 140 -23.73 -36.16 10.86
N SER A 141 -23.39 -36.94 9.84
CA SER A 141 -22.21 -36.63 9.01
C SER A 141 -22.41 -35.37 8.16
N THR A 142 -23.65 -35.12 7.72
CA THR A 142 -24.01 -33.90 6.99
C THR A 142 -23.88 -32.67 7.89
N LEU A 143 -24.37 -32.73 9.13
CA LEU A 143 -24.24 -31.63 10.11
C LEU A 143 -22.75 -31.38 10.46
N LEU A 144 -21.97 -32.43 10.67
CA LEU A 144 -20.52 -32.30 10.93
C LEU A 144 -19.79 -31.63 9.75
N ARG A 145 -20.15 -31.97 8.51
CA ARG A 145 -19.58 -31.31 7.30
C ARG A 145 -19.97 -29.83 7.23
N ILE A 146 -21.21 -29.47 7.51
CA ILE A 146 -21.66 -28.08 7.56
C ILE A 146 -20.88 -27.30 8.63
N ASP A 147 -20.75 -27.85 9.84
CA ASP A 147 -19.99 -27.21 10.93
C ASP A 147 -18.51 -27.02 10.57
N THR A 148 -17.92 -28.02 9.94
CA THR A 148 -16.53 -27.91 9.46
C THR A 148 -16.38 -26.80 8.44
N GLN A 149 -17.32 -26.68 7.51
CA GLN A 149 -17.31 -25.68 6.45
C GLN A 149 -17.53 -24.26 7.03
N ILE A 150 -18.47 -24.09 7.97
CA ILE A 150 -18.67 -22.83 8.69
C ILE A 150 -17.39 -22.40 9.42
N ASN A 151 -16.73 -23.33 10.11
CA ASN A 151 -15.48 -23.04 10.83
C ASN A 151 -14.33 -22.65 9.87
N GLN A 152 -14.23 -23.29 8.70
CA GLN A 152 -13.28 -22.91 7.67
C GLN A 152 -13.51 -21.48 7.17
N LEU A 153 -14.76 -21.10 6.86
CA LEU A 153 -15.11 -19.75 6.40
C LEU A 153 -14.85 -18.70 7.49
N ARG A 154 -15.20 -18.99 8.75
CA ARG A 154 -14.91 -18.11 9.90
C ARG A 154 -13.40 -17.91 10.10
N ASN A 155 -12.58 -18.94 9.87
CA ASN A 155 -11.13 -18.84 9.94
C ASN A 155 -10.55 -18.01 8.76
N GLN A 156 -11.15 -18.06 7.58
CA GLN A 156 -10.78 -17.19 6.45
C GLN A 156 -11.09 -15.73 6.78
N ARG A 157 -12.24 -15.44 7.41
CA ARG A 157 -12.61 -14.10 7.87
C ARG A 157 -11.60 -13.49 8.85
N ARG A 158 -11.00 -14.30 9.74
CA ARG A 158 -10.02 -13.86 10.76
C ARG A 158 -8.63 -13.59 10.20
N ARG A 159 -8.34 -13.95 8.95
CA ARG A 159 -7.04 -13.79 8.29
C ARG A 159 -6.91 -12.46 7.53
N ASN A 160 -7.63 -11.42 7.94
CA ASN A 160 -7.52 -10.13 7.29
C ASN A 160 -6.12 -9.53 7.57
N PRO A 161 -5.22 -9.41 6.58
CA PRO A 161 -3.98 -8.71 6.79
C PRO A 161 -4.26 -7.21 6.92
N ASP A 162 -3.67 -6.57 7.92
CA ASP A 162 -3.64 -5.12 8.05
C ASP A 162 -2.97 -4.53 6.80
N LYS A 163 -3.76 -4.11 5.82
CA LYS A 163 -3.24 -3.41 4.65
C LYS A 163 -3.00 -1.96 5.05
N PRO A 164 -1.81 -1.42 4.80
CA PRO A 164 -1.52 -0.03 5.12
C PRO A 164 -2.45 0.89 4.32
N THR A 165 -3.27 1.66 5.01
CA THR A 165 -4.15 2.68 4.43
C THR A 165 -3.45 4.05 4.36
N GLU A 166 -2.42 4.25 5.17
CA GLU A 166 -1.64 5.48 5.20
C GLU A 166 -0.51 5.42 4.16
N VAL A 167 -0.30 6.54 3.49
CA VAL A 167 0.81 6.69 2.53
C VAL A 167 2.13 6.50 3.27
N PRO A 168 3.01 5.60 2.83
CA PRO A 168 4.29 5.38 3.48
C PRO A 168 5.13 6.66 3.55
N GLY A 169 5.81 6.89 4.68
CA GLY A 169 6.60 8.10 4.93
C GLY A 169 7.70 8.32 3.91
N TRP A 170 8.26 7.26 3.33
CA TRP A 170 9.29 7.37 2.29
C TRP A 170 8.81 8.04 0.99
N ILE A 171 7.50 7.97 0.65
CA ILE A 171 6.94 8.70 -0.51
C ILE A 171 6.93 10.20 -0.21
N SER A 172 6.46 10.59 0.98
CA SER A 172 6.47 11.99 1.40
C SER A 172 7.90 12.52 1.56
N LEU A 173 8.83 11.72 2.08
CA LEU A 173 10.25 12.09 2.15
C LEU A 173 10.84 12.39 0.77
N ALA A 174 10.60 11.52 -0.20
CA ALA A 174 11.10 11.69 -1.57
C ALA A 174 10.47 12.91 -2.25
N LEU A 175 9.15 13.12 -2.07
CA LEU A 175 8.44 14.28 -2.57
C LEU A 175 8.97 15.58 -1.93
N GLY A 176 9.19 15.60 -0.62
CA GLY A 176 9.81 16.72 0.07
C GLY A 176 11.20 17.04 -0.47
N SER A 177 11.99 15.99 -0.77
CA SER A 177 13.33 16.16 -1.37
C SER A 177 13.25 16.74 -2.79
N ALA A 178 12.27 16.35 -3.58
CA ALA A 178 12.05 16.93 -4.91
C ALA A 178 11.61 18.40 -4.83
N TYR A 179 10.68 18.74 -3.91
CA TYR A 179 10.30 20.12 -3.66
C TYR A 179 11.47 20.99 -3.16
N PHE A 180 12.30 20.47 -2.28
CA PHE A 180 13.51 21.14 -1.82
C PHE A 180 14.44 21.49 -3.00
N ARG A 181 14.59 20.59 -3.96
CA ARG A 181 15.43 20.81 -5.17
C ARG A 181 14.82 21.80 -6.15
N THR A 182 13.52 22.07 -6.09
CA THR A 182 12.82 23.12 -6.87
C THR A 182 12.66 24.43 -6.11
N ASP A 183 13.32 24.58 -4.95
CA ASP A 183 13.22 25.74 -4.05
C ASP A 183 11.80 25.99 -3.47
N ALA A 184 10.92 25.00 -3.57
CA ALA A 184 9.58 25.04 -2.99
C ALA A 184 9.62 24.70 -1.49
N MET A 185 10.23 25.58 -0.67
CA MET A 185 10.55 25.30 0.73
C MET A 185 9.33 24.98 1.60
N ALA A 186 8.19 25.67 1.40
CA ALA A 186 6.97 25.44 2.15
C ALA A 186 6.37 24.05 1.86
N ASP A 187 6.42 23.62 0.60
CA ASP A 187 5.97 22.30 0.19
C ASP A 187 6.91 21.21 0.71
N ALA A 188 8.22 21.43 0.64
CA ALA A 188 9.22 20.52 1.20
C ALA A 188 9.02 20.33 2.71
N GLU A 189 8.81 21.42 3.46
CA GLU A 189 8.52 21.36 4.90
C GLU A 189 7.27 20.53 5.19
N ARG A 190 6.19 20.78 4.46
CA ARG A 190 4.93 20.04 4.65
C ARG A 190 5.14 18.54 4.44
N GLU A 191 5.83 18.14 3.39
CA GLU A 191 6.04 16.73 3.06
C GLU A 191 7.01 16.05 4.06
N TYR A 192 8.05 16.74 4.52
CA TYR A 192 8.93 16.18 5.54
C TYR A 192 8.25 16.03 6.90
N ARG A 193 7.34 16.96 7.27
CA ARG A 193 6.50 16.82 8.47
C ARG A 193 5.56 15.63 8.36
N GLU A 194 4.95 15.43 7.21
CA GLU A 194 4.09 14.26 6.98
C GLU A 194 4.90 12.97 7.06
N ALA A 195 6.08 12.90 6.45
CA ALA A 195 6.96 11.75 6.52
C ALA A 195 7.35 11.40 7.96
N SER A 196 7.76 12.40 8.76
CA SER A 196 8.16 12.20 10.17
C SER A 196 6.98 11.87 11.09
N LYS A 197 5.77 12.32 10.75
CA LYS A 197 4.54 11.98 11.48
C LYS A 197 4.13 10.52 11.26
N VAL A 198 4.14 10.06 10.00
CA VAL A 198 3.77 8.68 9.63
C VAL A 198 4.84 7.69 10.11
N GLU A 199 6.10 8.04 9.96
CA GLU A 199 7.24 7.21 10.35
C GLU A 199 8.19 7.98 11.30
N PRO A 200 7.90 8.05 12.61
CA PRO A 200 8.71 8.82 13.57
C PRO A 200 10.15 8.33 13.71
N LYS A 201 10.47 7.14 13.22
CA LYS A 201 11.83 6.59 13.19
C LYS A 201 12.58 6.88 11.88
N LEU A 202 11.93 7.55 10.93
CA LEU A 202 12.57 7.96 9.67
C LEU A 202 13.47 9.19 9.93
N GLY A 203 14.65 8.95 10.45
CA GLY A 203 15.56 10.02 10.89
C GLY A 203 15.99 10.97 9.77
N GLU A 204 15.99 10.51 8.52
CA GLU A 204 16.25 11.34 7.35
C GLU A 204 15.16 12.43 7.16
N ALA A 205 13.89 12.11 7.42
CA ALA A 205 12.80 13.07 7.33
C ALA A 205 12.98 14.20 8.36
N HIS A 206 13.32 13.87 9.60
CA HIS A 206 13.63 14.83 10.64
C HIS A 206 14.86 15.69 10.29
N ASN A 207 15.93 15.07 9.76
CA ASN A 207 17.12 15.81 9.34
C ASN A 207 16.82 16.80 8.23
N ASN A 208 16.07 16.38 7.21
CA ASN A 208 15.73 17.23 6.06
C ASN A 208 14.77 18.35 6.46
N LEU A 209 13.84 18.07 7.37
CA LEU A 209 12.99 19.09 7.99
C LEU A 209 13.84 20.12 8.76
N ALA A 210 14.80 19.67 9.54
CA ALA A 210 15.71 20.58 10.27
C ALA A 210 16.47 21.50 9.33
N VAL A 211 16.92 20.99 8.18
CA VAL A 211 17.60 21.80 7.15
C VAL A 211 16.67 22.89 6.61
N VAL A 212 15.43 22.55 6.23
CA VAL A 212 14.45 23.52 5.73
C VAL A 212 14.13 24.56 6.79
N LEU A 213 13.92 24.16 8.04
CA LEU A 213 13.64 25.07 9.16
C LEU A 213 14.82 26.02 9.42
N MET A 214 16.06 25.55 9.34
CA MET A 214 17.24 26.39 9.45
C MET A 214 17.31 27.42 8.32
N LEU A 215 17.05 27.02 7.08
CA LEU A 215 17.06 27.91 5.91
C LEU A 215 15.95 28.96 5.96
N THR A 216 14.84 28.65 6.60
CA THR A 216 13.71 29.57 6.80
C THR A 216 13.80 30.40 8.10
N GLY A 217 14.94 30.31 8.84
CA GLY A 217 15.20 31.10 10.04
C GLY A 217 14.54 30.60 11.33
N ARG A 218 13.96 29.40 11.29
CA ARG A 218 13.26 28.78 12.43
C ARG A 218 14.20 27.88 13.24
N PHE A 219 15.22 28.49 13.81
CA PHE A 219 16.38 27.79 14.39
C PHE A 219 16.04 26.87 15.56
N GLU A 220 15.12 27.28 16.44
CA GLU A 220 14.73 26.48 17.59
C GLU A 220 13.97 25.21 17.19
N GLU A 221 13.13 25.32 16.16
CA GLU A 221 12.44 24.15 15.60
C GLU A 221 13.44 23.25 14.87
N ALA A 222 14.38 23.83 14.10
CA ALA A 222 15.44 23.09 13.44
C ALA A 222 16.27 22.26 14.44
N GLU A 223 16.60 22.85 15.61
CA GLU A 223 17.33 22.13 16.66
C GLU A 223 16.53 20.95 17.24
N ARG A 224 15.22 21.11 17.42
CA ARG A 224 14.35 20.03 17.90
C ARG A 224 14.32 18.87 16.89
N GLU A 225 14.14 19.18 15.61
CA GLU A 225 14.09 18.16 14.57
C GLU A 225 15.46 17.49 14.34
N MET A 226 16.54 18.22 14.44
CA MET A 226 17.89 17.64 14.39
C MET A 226 18.12 16.63 15.53
N LYS A 227 17.69 16.95 16.76
CA LYS A 227 17.75 16.01 17.90
C LYS A 227 16.85 14.81 17.70
N ALA A 228 15.69 14.99 17.07
CA ALA A 228 14.79 13.89 16.71
C ALA A 228 15.43 12.95 15.68
N ALA A 229 16.12 13.50 14.67
CA ALA A 229 16.88 12.72 13.71
C ALA A 229 17.95 11.85 14.41
N GLU A 230 18.73 12.42 15.32
CA GLU A 230 19.73 11.68 16.09
C GLU A 230 19.11 10.58 16.96
N LYS A 231 18.00 10.88 17.63
CA LYS A 231 17.25 9.91 18.44
C LYS A 231 16.72 8.75 17.58
N ALA A 232 16.35 9.04 16.33
CA ALA A 232 15.95 8.03 15.35
C ALA A 232 17.15 7.24 14.76
N GLY A 233 18.38 7.52 15.19
CA GLY A 233 19.58 6.83 14.74
C GLY A 233 20.23 7.42 13.47
N PHE A 234 19.73 8.55 12.97
CA PHE A 234 20.30 9.20 11.79
C PHE A 234 21.60 9.94 12.16
N ARG A 235 22.63 9.73 11.37
CA ARG A 235 23.91 10.42 11.56
C ARG A 235 23.87 11.82 10.96
N VAL A 236 23.55 12.82 11.79
CA VAL A 236 23.52 14.22 11.37
C VAL A 236 24.93 14.72 11.05
N ASN A 237 25.07 15.45 9.94
CA ASN A 237 26.35 16.02 9.52
C ASN A 237 26.85 17.02 10.58
N PRO A 238 28.10 16.88 11.09
CA PRO A 238 28.67 17.80 12.08
C PRO A 238 28.67 19.27 11.61
N GLN A 239 28.99 19.53 10.35
CA GLN A 239 28.98 20.88 9.78
C GLN A 239 27.58 21.52 9.89
N PHE A 240 26.51 20.76 9.59
CA PHE A 240 25.16 21.26 9.74
C PHE A 240 24.83 21.63 11.20
N LYS A 241 25.31 20.85 12.18
CA LYS A 241 25.13 21.16 13.60
C LYS A 241 25.81 22.48 13.99
N ASP A 242 27.01 22.68 13.50
CA ASP A 242 27.80 23.89 13.80
C ASP A 242 27.17 25.11 13.11
N ASP A 243 26.77 24.99 11.85
CA ASP A 243 26.06 26.04 11.11
C ASP A 243 24.75 26.45 11.79
N LEU A 244 23.95 25.46 12.24
CA LEU A 244 22.70 25.72 12.96
C LEU A 244 22.95 26.49 14.27
N LYS A 245 23.93 26.08 15.08
CA LYS A 245 24.30 26.74 16.32
C LYS A 245 24.75 28.18 16.08
N GLN A 246 25.60 28.39 15.06
CA GLN A 246 26.12 29.71 14.73
C GLN A 246 25.00 30.66 14.28
N ARG A 247 24.10 30.19 13.38
CA ARG A 247 22.97 30.99 12.91
C ARG A 247 21.98 31.30 14.02
N ALA A 248 21.67 30.32 14.88
CA ALA A 248 20.80 30.52 16.04
C ALA A 248 21.37 31.54 17.04
N LYS A 249 22.71 31.54 17.22
CA LYS A 249 23.38 32.55 18.07
C LYS A 249 23.30 33.96 17.49
N ASN A 250 23.52 34.09 16.18
CA ASN A 250 23.51 35.38 15.48
C ASN A 250 22.10 35.97 15.32
N ALA A 251 21.05 35.15 15.42
CA ALA A 251 19.65 35.59 15.32
C ALA A 251 19.06 36.03 16.66
N ARG A 252 19.76 35.82 17.77
CA ARG A 252 19.33 36.35 19.09
C ARG A 252 19.72 37.81 19.19
N PRO A 253 18.76 38.71 19.53
CA PRO A 253 19.03 40.16 19.70
C PRO A 253 20.02 40.47 20.81
#